data_2e0a3579ed66a0e390a9adbe2892f589
#
_entry.id   2e0a3579ed66a0e390a9adbe2892f589
#
_cell.length_a   1.000
_cell.length_b   1.000
_cell.length_c   1.000
_cell.angle_alpha   90.00
_cell.angle_beta   90.00
_cell.angle_gamma   90.00
#
_symmetry.space_group_name_H-M   'P 1'
#
loop_
_entity.id
_entity.type
_entity.pdbx_description
1 polymer ?
#
loop_
_entity_poly.entity_id
_entity_poly.type
_entity_poly.pdbx_seq_one_letter_code
_entity_poly.pdbx_strand_id
1 'polypeptide(L)'
;MKKVELVEAVAAAAGLTKTDATKAIDATFAAITEALVKGDKVPLVGFGTFAVSKRAAREGRNPRTGEVVKIAARKAVTFKAGTALKDAVN
;
A
#
# COMPACT_ATOMS: atom_id res chain seq x y z
N MET A 1 -13.49 6.47 4.19
CA MET A 1 -12.72 7.74 4.33
C MET A 1 -12.11 8.13 3.00
N LYS A 2 -12.42 9.32 2.52
CA LYS A 2 -11.81 9.83 1.29
C LYS A 2 -10.54 10.61 1.63
N LYS A 3 -9.71 10.90 0.62
CA LYS A 3 -8.46 11.64 0.80
C LYS A 3 -8.67 12.99 1.49
N VAL A 4 -9.74 13.70 1.14
CA VAL A 4 -10.08 15.00 1.75
C VAL A 4 -10.27 14.86 3.27
N GLU A 5 -10.96 13.82 3.69
CA GLU A 5 -11.20 13.55 5.11
C GLU A 5 -9.90 13.17 5.83
N LEU A 6 -9.04 12.40 5.16
CA LEU A 6 -7.72 12.07 5.69
C LEU A 6 -6.87 13.32 5.88
N VAL A 7 -6.87 14.24 4.91
CA VAL A 7 -6.15 15.51 5.00
C VAL A 7 -6.64 16.33 6.20
N GLU A 8 -7.95 16.42 6.39
CA GLU A 8 -8.52 17.15 7.51
C GLU A 8 -8.12 16.54 8.85
N ALA A 9 -8.17 15.23 8.96
CA ALA A 9 -7.78 14.54 10.19
C ALA A 9 -6.29 14.73 10.51
N VAL A 10 -5.42 14.64 9.52
CA VAL A 10 -3.99 14.84 9.68
C VAL A 10 -3.68 16.30 10.05
N ALA A 11 -4.34 17.25 9.39
CA ALA A 11 -4.15 18.67 9.69
C ALA A 11 -4.50 18.97 11.14
N ALA A 12 -5.62 18.45 11.63
CA ALA A 12 -6.05 18.64 13.01
C ALA A 12 -5.10 17.96 13.99
N ALA A 13 -4.71 16.73 13.74
CA ALA A 13 -3.88 15.95 14.65
C ALA A 13 -2.44 16.48 14.72
N ALA A 14 -1.88 16.96 13.61
CA ALA A 14 -0.50 17.43 13.52
C ALA A 14 -0.35 18.94 13.70
N GLY A 15 -1.46 19.66 13.81
CA GLY A 15 -1.42 21.14 13.93
C GLY A 15 -0.96 21.81 12.64
N LEU A 16 -1.33 21.24 11.48
CA LEU A 16 -0.95 21.75 10.17
C LEU A 16 -2.13 22.41 9.46
N THR A 17 -1.82 23.26 8.49
CA THR A 17 -2.83 23.72 7.54
C THR A 17 -3.22 22.57 6.63
N LYS A 18 -4.37 22.66 5.96
CA LYS A 18 -4.81 21.63 5.00
C LYS A 18 -3.83 21.51 3.84
N THR A 19 -3.25 22.63 3.39
CA THR A 19 -2.24 22.65 2.33
C THR A 19 -1.00 21.87 2.75
N ASP A 20 -0.47 22.13 3.95
CA ASP A 20 0.72 21.43 4.46
C ASP A 20 0.42 19.96 4.73
N ALA A 21 -0.75 19.64 5.25
CA ALA A 21 -1.17 18.26 5.48
C ALA A 21 -1.26 17.48 4.17
N THR A 22 -1.78 18.10 3.12
CA THR A 22 -1.83 17.49 1.78
C THR A 22 -0.44 17.19 1.26
N LYS A 23 0.48 18.15 1.39
CA LYS A 23 1.88 17.95 0.98
C LYS A 23 2.55 16.82 1.77
N ALA A 24 2.32 16.77 3.07
CA ALA A 24 2.90 15.75 3.93
C ALA A 24 2.37 14.35 3.55
N ILE A 25 1.09 14.21 3.31
CA ILE A 25 0.46 12.95 2.90
C ILE A 25 1.00 12.51 1.53
N ASP A 26 1.01 13.42 0.55
CA ASP A 26 1.49 13.10 -0.79
C ASP A 26 2.98 12.72 -0.77
N ALA A 27 3.80 13.42 -0.01
CA ALA A 27 5.21 13.11 0.14
C ALA A 27 5.43 11.75 0.82
N THR A 28 4.61 11.42 1.82
CA THR A 28 4.67 10.13 2.51
C THR A 28 4.38 8.99 1.55
N PHE A 29 3.30 9.08 0.79
CA PHE A 29 2.95 8.04 -0.16
C PHE A 29 3.94 7.93 -1.31
N ALA A 30 4.47 9.06 -1.78
CA ALA A 30 5.51 9.06 -2.81
C ALA A 30 6.78 8.37 -2.32
N ALA A 31 7.19 8.62 -1.09
CA ALA A 31 8.38 7.98 -0.49
C ALA A 31 8.18 6.46 -0.33
N ILE A 32 7.00 6.05 0.13
CA ILE A 32 6.67 4.62 0.25
C ILE A 32 6.68 3.95 -1.13
N THR A 33 6.07 4.58 -2.12
CA THR A 33 6.03 4.08 -3.49
C THR A 33 7.44 3.90 -4.05
N GLU A 34 8.29 4.90 -3.87
CA GLU A 34 9.66 4.86 -4.35
C GLU A 34 10.47 3.72 -3.72
N ALA A 35 10.31 3.52 -2.41
CA ALA A 35 10.97 2.41 -1.71
C ALA A 35 10.49 1.05 -2.25
N LEU A 36 9.19 0.90 -2.47
CA LEU A 36 8.61 -0.34 -3.00
C LEU A 36 9.07 -0.62 -4.44
N VAL A 37 9.22 0.42 -5.26
CA VAL A 37 9.77 0.28 -6.62
C VAL A 37 11.18 -0.30 -6.59
N LYS A 38 11.98 0.07 -5.61
CA LYS A 38 13.33 -0.48 -5.41
C LYS A 38 13.34 -1.88 -4.81
N GLY A 39 12.18 -2.38 -4.40
CA GLY A 39 12.05 -3.68 -3.77
C GLY A 39 12.27 -3.68 -2.25
N ASP A 40 12.35 -2.51 -1.64
CA ASP A 40 12.53 -2.39 -0.20
C ASP A 40 11.21 -2.61 0.55
N LYS A 41 11.31 -3.16 1.75
CA LYS A 41 10.19 -3.19 2.68
C LYS A 41 10.07 -1.85 3.39
N VAL A 42 8.85 -1.47 3.71
CA VAL A 42 8.58 -0.25 4.48
C VAL A 42 7.88 -0.64 5.78
N PRO A 43 8.63 -0.97 6.84
CA PRO A 43 8.03 -1.27 8.13
C PRO A 43 7.65 0.03 8.85
N LEU A 44 6.39 0.13 9.23
CA LEU A 44 5.86 1.25 10.00
C LEU A 44 5.49 0.74 11.39
N VAL A 45 6.37 0.98 12.34
CA VAL A 45 6.22 0.47 13.71
C VAL A 45 4.88 0.93 14.29
N GLY A 46 4.11 -0.02 14.83
CA GLY A 46 2.80 0.24 15.41
C GLY A 46 1.66 0.31 14.40
N PHE A 47 1.95 0.19 13.10
CA PHE A 47 0.93 0.25 12.06
C PHE A 47 0.91 -1.01 11.19
N GLY A 48 1.98 -1.25 10.45
CA GLY A 48 2.08 -2.40 9.55
C GLY A 48 3.28 -2.28 8.64
N THR A 49 3.39 -3.22 7.71
CA THR A 49 4.53 -3.28 6.80
C THR A 49 4.05 -3.39 5.36
N PHE A 50 4.55 -2.49 4.51
CA PHE A 50 4.40 -2.60 3.06
C PHE A 50 5.56 -3.40 2.49
N ALA A 51 5.27 -4.31 1.58
CA ALA A 51 6.28 -5.13 0.92
C ALA A 51 5.89 -5.42 -0.52
N VAL A 52 6.89 -5.81 -1.30
CA VAL A 52 6.68 -6.24 -2.68
C VAL A 52 6.95 -7.73 -2.76
N SER A 53 5.99 -8.47 -3.30
CA SER A 53 6.13 -9.89 -3.60
C SER A 53 6.27 -10.08 -5.08
N LYS A 54 7.22 -10.92 -5.49
CA LYS A 54 7.31 -11.35 -6.88
C LYS A 54 6.39 -12.54 -7.10
N ARG A 55 5.55 -12.44 -8.10
CA ARG A 55 4.75 -13.56 -8.55
C ARG A 55 5.37 -14.12 -9.82
N ALA A 56 5.77 -15.39 -9.77
CA ALA A 56 6.38 -16.06 -10.92
C ALA A 56 5.37 -16.17 -12.08
N ALA A 57 5.89 -16.23 -13.29
CA ALA A 57 5.09 -16.54 -14.46
C ALA A 57 4.42 -17.90 -14.27
N ARG A 58 3.18 -18.01 -14.65
CA ARG A 58 2.40 -19.24 -14.52
C ARG A 58 1.44 -19.40 -15.69
N GLU A 59 0.96 -20.63 -15.87
CA GLU A 59 -0.10 -20.90 -16.81
C GLU A 59 -1.42 -20.94 -16.08
N GLY A 60 -2.41 -20.23 -16.63
CA GLY A 60 -3.79 -20.30 -16.19
C GLY A 60 -4.64 -20.90 -17.29
N ARG A 61 -5.82 -21.34 -16.94
CA ARG A 61 -6.78 -21.86 -17.92
C ARG A 61 -8.02 -20.96 -17.93
N ASN A 62 -8.42 -20.54 -19.12
CA ASN A 62 -9.64 -19.77 -19.27
C ASN A 62 -10.85 -20.68 -18.94
N PRO A 63 -11.63 -20.39 -17.91
CA PRO A 63 -12.76 -21.25 -17.53
C PRO A 63 -13.87 -21.29 -18.57
N ARG A 64 -13.87 -20.35 -19.50
CA ARG A 64 -14.90 -20.22 -20.53
C ARG A 64 -14.61 -21.05 -21.77
N THR A 65 -13.34 -21.06 -22.20
CA THR A 65 -12.93 -21.73 -23.44
C THR A 65 -12.02 -22.92 -23.20
N GLY A 66 -11.46 -23.06 -22.01
CA GLY A 66 -10.50 -24.08 -21.68
C GLY A 66 -9.11 -23.82 -22.25
N GLU A 67 -8.90 -22.67 -22.88
CA GLU A 67 -7.59 -22.31 -23.43
C GLU A 67 -6.60 -22.00 -22.34
N VAL A 68 -5.33 -22.37 -22.57
CA VAL A 68 -4.22 -22.06 -21.68
C VAL A 68 -3.80 -20.60 -21.91
N VAL A 69 -3.79 -19.83 -20.83
CA VAL A 69 -3.35 -18.44 -20.85
C VAL A 69 -2.06 -18.32 -20.07
N LYS A 70 -1.03 -17.72 -20.67
CA LYS A 70 0.21 -17.44 -19.97
C LYS A 70 0.08 -16.15 -19.16
N ILE A 71 0.30 -16.26 -17.86
CA ILE A 71 0.33 -15.11 -16.96
C ILE A 71 1.78 -14.74 -16.72
N ALA A 72 2.17 -13.52 -17.15
CA ALA A 72 3.53 -13.04 -17.00
C ALA A 72 3.90 -12.86 -15.52
N ALA A 73 5.18 -13.00 -15.20
CA ALA A 73 5.73 -12.67 -13.89
C ALA A 73 5.45 -11.19 -13.59
N ARG A 74 5.07 -10.90 -12.36
CA ARG A 74 4.79 -9.52 -11.94
C ARG A 74 5.10 -9.32 -10.47
N LYS A 75 5.30 -8.07 -10.08
CA LYS A 75 5.45 -7.67 -8.69
C LYS A 75 4.08 -7.24 -8.15
N ALA A 76 3.79 -7.62 -6.93
CA ALA A 76 2.57 -7.23 -6.25
C ALA A 76 2.91 -6.54 -4.93
N VAL A 77 2.20 -5.46 -4.62
CA VAL A 77 2.34 -4.76 -3.34
C VAL A 77 1.45 -5.47 -2.33
N THR A 78 2.02 -5.79 -1.17
CA THR A 78 1.29 -6.38 -0.06
C THR A 78 1.41 -5.51 1.18
N PHE A 79 0.36 -5.47 1.97
CA PHE A 79 0.36 -4.79 3.26
C PHE A 79 -0.01 -5.79 4.35
N LYS A 80 0.88 -5.91 5.35
CA LYS A 80 0.64 -6.75 6.52
C LYS A 80 0.40 -5.86 7.71
N ALA A 81 -0.82 -5.90 8.28
CA ALA A 81 -1.15 -5.11 9.45
C ALA A 81 -0.32 -5.53 10.66
N GLY A 82 0.14 -4.55 11.42
CA GLY A 82 0.82 -4.78 12.68
C GLY A 82 -0.14 -5.19 13.78
N THR A 83 0.41 -5.76 14.85
CA THR A 83 -0.40 -6.22 16.00
C THR A 83 -1.22 -5.06 16.60
N ALA A 84 -0.62 -3.89 16.76
CA ALA A 84 -1.31 -2.74 17.32
C ALA A 84 -2.51 -2.31 16.46
N LEU A 85 -2.36 -2.33 15.14
CA LEU A 85 -3.46 -1.99 14.23
C LEU A 85 -4.56 -3.04 14.26
N LYS A 86 -4.21 -4.33 14.29
CA LYS A 86 -5.18 -5.41 14.40
C LYS A 86 -5.99 -5.32 15.71
N ASP A 87 -5.32 -5.04 16.81
CA ASP A 87 -5.96 -4.90 18.11
C ASP A 87 -6.88 -3.68 18.17
N ALA A 88 -6.51 -2.60 17.50
CA ALA A 88 -7.32 -1.38 17.46
C ALA A 88 -8.64 -1.55 16.71
N VAL A 89 -8.69 -2.45 15.73
CA VAL A 89 -9.90 -2.72 14.93
C VAL A 89 -10.79 -3.80 15.53
N ASN A 90 -10.26 -4.61 16.42
CA ASN A 90 -11.00 -5.73 17.06
C ASN A 90 -11.56 -5.38 18.41
#